data_1923f592291aa3ea29a43c16bfa8fa81
#
_entry.id   1923f592291aa3ea29a43c16bfa8fa81
#
_cell.length_a   1.000
_cell.length_b   1.000
_cell.length_c   1.000
_cell.angle_alpha   90.00
_cell.angle_beta   90.00
_cell.angle_gamma   90.00
#
_symmetry.space_group_name_H-M   'P 1'
#
loop_
_entity.id
_entity.type
_entity.pdbx_description
1 polymer ?
#
loop_
_entity_poly.entity_id
_entity_poly.type
_entity_poly.pdbx_seq_one_letter_code
_entity_poly.pdbx_strand_id
1 'polypeptide(L)'
;MTLKQLRKQKKLTQAECAEYLKIPLRTYQSYENAPEKQNSIKYSYMMQMLDSYGFTDETHGILPIQEIKDICGKVFSEYDVGYCYLFGSYAKGNATDSSDIDLLLSATITGIIFYDLVETLREKLQKKVDVLTLEQLNNNPELLNEILKDGIKIYG
;
A
#
# COMPACT_ATOMS: atom_id res chain seq x y z
N MET A 1 -25.24 -5.27 10.86
CA MET A 1 -24.89 -4.93 9.46
C MET A 1 -24.96 -6.19 8.60
N THR A 2 -25.49 -6.08 7.39
CA THR A 2 -25.56 -7.20 6.44
C THR A 2 -24.45 -7.10 5.39
N LEU A 3 -24.17 -8.20 4.68
CA LEU A 3 -23.23 -8.20 3.55
C LEU A 3 -23.54 -7.10 2.55
N LYS A 4 -24.81 -6.91 2.23
CA LYS A 4 -25.26 -5.87 1.29
C LYS A 4 -24.96 -4.46 1.78
N GLN A 5 -25.18 -4.20 3.06
CA GLN A 5 -24.87 -2.91 3.68
C GLN A 5 -23.36 -2.64 3.69
N LEU A 6 -22.58 -3.64 4.09
CA LEU A 6 -21.13 -3.55 4.12
C LEU A 6 -20.54 -3.32 2.72
N ARG A 7 -21.02 -4.08 1.73
CA ARG A 7 -20.62 -3.90 0.34
C ARG A 7 -20.88 -2.47 -0.16
N LYS A 8 -22.07 -1.94 0.10
CA LYS A 8 -22.42 -0.57 -0.28
C LYS A 8 -21.56 0.47 0.43
N GLN A 9 -21.27 0.26 1.71
CA GLN A 9 -20.36 1.12 2.47
C GLN A 9 -18.97 1.15 1.86
N LYS A 10 -18.48 0.00 1.40
CA LYS A 10 -17.18 -0.13 0.72
C LYS A 10 -17.23 0.29 -0.76
N LYS A 11 -18.40 0.69 -1.26
CA LYS A 11 -18.62 1.11 -2.67
C LYS A 11 -18.27 0.05 -3.70
N LEU A 12 -18.50 -1.21 -3.36
CA LEU A 12 -18.19 -2.35 -4.23
C LEU A 12 -19.42 -2.86 -4.94
N THR A 13 -19.22 -3.40 -6.15
CA THR A 13 -20.22 -4.21 -6.84
C THR A 13 -20.22 -5.64 -6.30
N GLN A 14 -21.27 -6.39 -6.57
CA GLN A 14 -21.32 -7.81 -6.20
C GLN A 14 -20.21 -8.62 -6.89
N ALA A 15 -19.89 -8.28 -8.15
CA ALA A 15 -18.81 -8.94 -8.88
C ALA A 15 -17.43 -8.68 -8.25
N GLU A 16 -17.17 -7.44 -7.84
CA GLU A 16 -15.91 -7.10 -7.14
C GLU A 16 -15.78 -7.81 -5.80
N CYS A 17 -16.88 -7.92 -5.05
CA CYS A 17 -16.89 -8.69 -3.82
C CYS A 17 -16.60 -10.17 -4.05
N ALA A 18 -17.23 -10.77 -5.05
CA ALA A 18 -17.00 -12.17 -5.40
C ALA A 18 -15.54 -12.42 -5.81
N GLU A 19 -14.98 -11.53 -6.61
CA GLU A 19 -13.57 -11.59 -7.03
C GLU A 19 -12.61 -11.48 -5.83
N TYR A 20 -12.85 -10.50 -4.97
CA TYR A 20 -12.05 -10.32 -3.76
C TYR A 20 -12.09 -11.54 -2.83
N LEU A 21 -13.28 -12.11 -2.64
CA LEU A 21 -13.48 -13.30 -1.81
C LEU A 21 -13.07 -14.60 -2.52
N LYS A 22 -12.71 -14.54 -3.80
CA LYS A 22 -12.32 -15.70 -4.62
C LYS A 22 -13.42 -16.77 -4.69
N ILE A 23 -14.66 -16.33 -4.82
CA ILE A 23 -15.84 -17.18 -4.96
C ILE A 23 -16.61 -16.81 -6.24
N PRO A 24 -17.42 -17.73 -6.79
CA PRO A 24 -18.29 -17.41 -7.91
C PRO A 24 -19.31 -16.31 -7.56
N LEU A 25 -19.61 -15.44 -8.52
CA LEU A 25 -20.61 -14.37 -8.33
C LEU A 25 -21.94 -14.93 -7.85
N ARG A 26 -22.39 -16.04 -8.42
CA ARG A 26 -23.63 -16.71 -8.02
C ARG A 26 -23.63 -17.09 -6.54
N THR A 27 -22.50 -17.58 -6.03
CA THR A 27 -22.34 -17.92 -4.61
C THR A 27 -22.45 -16.69 -3.75
N TYR A 28 -21.77 -15.60 -4.13
CA TYR A 28 -21.85 -14.34 -3.40
C TYR A 28 -23.29 -13.82 -3.34
N GLN A 29 -23.97 -13.77 -4.48
CA GLN A 29 -25.37 -13.32 -4.56
C GLN A 29 -26.29 -14.17 -3.68
N SER A 30 -26.08 -15.48 -3.64
CA SER A 30 -26.84 -16.39 -2.77
C SER A 30 -26.70 -16.01 -1.30
N TYR A 31 -25.51 -15.70 -0.83
CA TYR A 31 -25.27 -15.29 0.56
C TYR A 31 -25.82 -13.90 0.86
N GLU A 32 -25.73 -12.97 -0.06
CA GLU A 32 -26.25 -11.61 0.13
C GLU A 32 -27.79 -11.61 0.22
N ASN A 33 -28.47 -12.47 -0.53
CA ASN A 33 -29.92 -12.48 -0.68
C ASN A 33 -30.67 -13.48 0.22
N ALA A 34 -29.96 -14.33 0.96
CA ALA A 34 -30.57 -15.38 1.78
C ALA A 34 -30.41 -15.09 3.29
N PRO A 35 -31.43 -14.55 3.97
CA PRO A 35 -31.36 -14.23 5.39
C PRO A 35 -31.02 -15.43 6.27
N GLU A 36 -31.44 -16.63 5.89
CA GLU A 36 -31.15 -17.86 6.63
C GLU A 36 -29.67 -18.23 6.66
N LYS A 37 -28.85 -17.68 5.76
CA LYS A 37 -27.42 -17.94 5.72
C LYS A 37 -26.60 -17.04 6.64
N GLN A 38 -27.20 -16.01 7.22
CA GLN A 38 -26.48 -15.01 8.04
C GLN A 38 -25.82 -15.61 9.29
N ASN A 39 -26.30 -16.73 9.79
CA ASN A 39 -25.72 -17.41 10.94
C ASN A 39 -24.66 -18.46 10.56
N SER A 40 -24.33 -18.60 9.27
CA SER A 40 -23.33 -19.57 8.84
C SER A 40 -21.90 -19.06 9.04
N ILE A 41 -20.96 -20.00 9.22
CA ILE A 41 -19.53 -19.70 9.35
C ILE A 41 -19.02 -18.99 8.08
N LYS A 42 -19.49 -19.41 6.91
CA LYS A 42 -19.11 -18.79 5.63
C LYS A 42 -19.56 -17.34 5.56
N TYR A 43 -20.76 -17.03 6.01
CA TYR A 43 -21.25 -15.65 6.04
C TYR A 43 -20.39 -14.78 6.97
N SER A 44 -20.09 -15.26 8.16
CA SER A 44 -19.21 -14.55 9.11
C SER A 44 -17.81 -14.32 8.53
N TYR A 45 -17.25 -15.31 7.83
CA TYR A 45 -15.98 -15.19 7.14
C TYR A 45 -16.04 -14.12 6.05
N MET A 46 -17.10 -14.14 5.22
CA MET A 46 -17.29 -13.13 4.16
C MET A 46 -17.41 -11.72 4.74
N MET A 47 -18.15 -11.55 5.82
CA MET A 47 -18.28 -10.27 6.53
C MET A 47 -16.91 -9.78 7.02
N GLN A 48 -16.14 -10.62 7.66
CA GLN A 48 -14.82 -10.28 8.17
C GLN A 48 -13.87 -9.88 7.05
N MET A 49 -13.85 -10.64 5.97
CA MET A 49 -12.99 -10.36 4.82
C MET A 49 -13.36 -9.05 4.13
N LEU A 50 -14.66 -8.80 3.93
CA LEU A 50 -15.11 -7.54 3.31
C LEU A 50 -14.91 -6.34 4.24
N ASP A 51 -15.01 -6.52 5.54
CA ASP A 51 -14.74 -5.44 6.48
C ASP A 51 -13.29 -4.98 6.39
N SER A 52 -12.36 -5.90 6.18
CA SER A 52 -10.95 -5.61 5.96
C SER A 52 -10.60 -5.09 4.56
N TYR A 53 -11.56 -5.08 3.64
CA TYR A 53 -11.32 -4.57 2.28
C TYR A 53 -10.86 -3.11 2.30
N GLY A 54 -9.80 -2.84 1.58
CA GLY A 54 -9.19 -1.51 1.54
C GLY A 54 -8.27 -1.22 2.72
N PHE A 55 -8.14 -2.15 3.66
CA PHE A 55 -7.16 -2.04 4.74
C PHE A 55 -5.75 -2.22 4.18
N THR A 56 -4.87 -1.31 4.51
CA THR A 56 -3.47 -1.36 4.09
C THR A 56 -2.60 -1.63 5.32
N ASP A 57 -1.79 -2.67 5.24
CA ASP A 57 -0.72 -2.97 6.20
C ASP A 57 0.49 -3.55 5.46
N GLU A 58 1.48 -4.05 6.19
CA GLU A 58 2.70 -4.59 5.58
C GLU A 58 2.45 -5.77 4.64
N THR A 59 1.34 -6.48 4.79
CA THR A 59 1.01 -7.69 4.01
C THR A 59 -0.27 -7.57 3.18
N HIS A 60 -1.00 -6.46 3.29
CA HIS A 60 -2.28 -6.25 2.61
C HIS A 60 -2.35 -4.87 1.96
N GLY A 61 -2.88 -4.85 0.76
CA GLY A 61 -3.14 -3.64 0.00
C GLY A 61 -1.91 -3.11 -0.74
N ILE A 62 -2.17 -2.44 -1.85
CA ILE A 62 -1.17 -1.76 -2.67
C ILE A 62 -1.54 -0.28 -2.66
N LEU A 63 -0.60 0.59 -2.25
CA LEU A 63 -0.83 2.02 -2.23
C LEU A 63 -0.74 2.59 -3.65
N PRO A 64 -1.67 3.44 -4.08
CA PRO A 64 -1.50 4.23 -5.29
C PRO A 64 -0.28 5.16 -5.17
N ILE A 65 0.43 5.37 -6.27
CA ILE A 65 1.61 6.24 -6.30
C ILE A 65 1.27 7.66 -5.84
N GLN A 66 0.09 8.16 -6.20
CA GLN A 66 -0.34 9.50 -5.77
C GLN A 66 -0.49 9.58 -4.25
N GLU A 67 -0.99 8.54 -3.61
CA GLU A 67 -1.10 8.49 -2.15
C GLU A 67 0.28 8.44 -1.48
N ILE A 68 1.22 7.68 -2.06
CA ILE A 68 2.62 7.67 -1.60
C ILE A 68 3.22 9.07 -1.72
N LYS A 69 3.00 9.76 -2.83
CA LYS A 69 3.46 11.14 -3.02
C LYS A 69 2.90 12.09 -1.97
N ASP A 70 1.62 12.02 -1.70
CA ASP A 70 0.93 12.92 -0.77
C ASP A 70 1.43 12.69 0.68
N ILE A 71 1.54 11.45 1.10
CA ILE A 71 2.03 11.09 2.44
C ILE A 71 3.51 11.48 2.60
N CYS A 72 4.35 11.10 1.65
CA CYS A 72 5.78 11.44 1.68
C CYS A 72 6.00 12.95 1.66
N GLY A 73 5.23 13.68 0.86
CA GLY A 73 5.34 15.14 0.80
C GLY A 73 5.06 15.81 2.14
N LYS A 74 4.06 15.34 2.86
CA LYS A 74 3.75 15.82 4.21
C LYS A 74 4.85 15.50 5.21
N VAL A 75 5.37 14.28 5.19
CA VAL A 75 6.45 13.85 6.08
C VAL A 75 7.72 14.64 5.79
N PHE A 76 8.14 14.70 4.52
CA PHE A 76 9.39 15.37 4.14
C PHE A 76 9.38 16.89 4.39
N SER A 77 8.22 17.51 4.45
CA SER A 77 8.11 18.94 4.79
C SER A 77 8.60 19.26 6.19
N GLU A 78 8.65 18.28 7.09
CA GLU A 78 9.12 18.41 8.47
C GLU A 78 10.61 18.06 8.63
N TYR A 79 11.27 17.62 7.56
CA TYR A 79 12.67 17.21 7.56
C TYR A 79 13.46 17.95 6.47
N ASP A 80 14.77 17.95 6.60
CA ASP A 80 15.65 18.55 5.60
C ASP A 80 15.92 17.57 4.45
N VAL A 81 14.94 17.42 3.57
CA VAL A 81 14.99 16.54 2.40
C VAL A 81 14.94 17.39 1.13
N GLY A 82 15.94 17.24 0.27
CA GLY A 82 16.00 17.94 -1.03
C GLY A 82 15.04 17.36 -2.06
N TYR A 83 15.12 16.05 -2.28
CA TYR A 83 14.23 15.33 -3.19
C TYR A 83 14.14 13.85 -2.80
N CYS A 84 13.13 13.17 -3.35
CA CYS A 84 12.93 11.75 -3.17
C CYS A 84 12.47 11.09 -4.47
N TYR A 85 13.05 9.94 -4.79
CA TYR A 85 12.65 9.07 -5.89
C TYR A 85 12.08 7.76 -5.35
N LEU A 86 10.94 7.35 -5.90
CA LEU A 86 10.37 6.03 -5.71
C LEU A 86 10.99 5.08 -6.74
N PHE A 87 11.47 3.92 -6.32
CA PHE A 87 12.01 2.90 -7.23
C PHE A 87 11.50 1.51 -6.84
N GLY A 88 12.05 0.45 -7.43
CA GLY A 88 11.64 -0.92 -7.17
C GLY A 88 10.27 -1.28 -7.72
N SER A 89 9.59 -2.23 -7.09
CA SER A 89 8.34 -2.80 -7.60
C SER A 89 7.20 -1.78 -7.74
N TYR A 90 7.09 -0.84 -6.82
CA TYR A 90 6.08 0.21 -6.92
C TYR A 90 6.28 1.13 -8.14
N ALA A 91 7.52 1.51 -8.41
CA ALA A 91 7.83 2.36 -9.56
C ALA A 91 7.63 1.61 -10.89
N LYS A 92 7.91 0.31 -10.92
CA LYS A 92 7.73 -0.54 -12.10
C LYS A 92 6.29 -0.94 -12.37
N GLY A 93 5.38 -0.69 -11.44
CA GLY A 93 3.98 -1.06 -11.56
C GLY A 93 3.68 -2.54 -11.32
N ASN A 94 4.59 -3.28 -10.68
CA ASN A 94 4.43 -4.70 -10.37
C ASN A 94 4.42 -5.00 -8.87
N ALA A 95 4.11 -4.01 -8.04
CA ALA A 95 3.96 -4.19 -6.60
C ALA A 95 2.86 -5.20 -6.27
N THR A 96 3.08 -5.96 -5.21
CA THR A 96 2.11 -6.88 -4.62
C THR A 96 1.72 -6.42 -3.23
N ASP A 97 0.77 -7.10 -2.60
CA ASP A 97 0.29 -6.78 -1.24
C ASP A 97 1.42 -6.73 -0.20
N SER A 98 2.47 -7.52 -0.38
CA SER A 98 3.61 -7.60 0.53
C SER A 98 4.86 -6.86 0.04
N SER A 99 4.77 -6.10 -1.04
CA SER A 99 5.90 -5.33 -1.55
C SER A 99 6.27 -4.19 -0.61
N ASP A 100 7.59 -4.00 -0.42
CA ASP A 100 8.13 -2.86 0.30
C ASP A 100 8.12 -1.62 -0.59
N ILE A 101 8.15 -0.45 0.03
CA ILE A 101 8.30 0.83 -0.67
C ILE A 101 9.78 1.21 -0.64
N ASP A 102 10.37 1.32 -1.81
CA ASP A 102 11.79 1.65 -1.99
C ASP A 102 11.95 3.12 -2.33
N LEU A 103 12.67 3.86 -1.50
CA LEU A 103 12.88 5.30 -1.66
C LEU A 103 14.36 5.66 -1.68
N LEU A 104 14.71 6.57 -2.58
CA LEU A 104 16.02 7.22 -2.62
C LEU A 104 15.86 8.66 -2.16
N LEU A 105 16.55 9.04 -1.09
CA LEU A 105 16.51 10.38 -0.54
C LEU A 105 17.80 11.16 -0.83
N SER A 106 17.64 12.41 -1.24
CA SER A 106 18.68 13.43 -1.11
C SER A 106 18.46 14.17 0.21
N ALA A 107 19.18 13.77 1.22
CA ALA A 107 19.08 14.34 2.56
C ALA A 107 20.44 14.35 3.24
N THR A 108 20.65 15.37 4.07
CA THR A 108 21.85 15.48 4.91
C THR A 108 21.61 14.94 6.32
N ILE A 109 20.44 14.32 6.53
CA ILE A 109 19.99 13.80 7.81
C ILE A 109 20.72 12.49 8.11
N THR A 110 21.24 12.33 9.33
CA THR A 110 21.90 11.11 9.78
C THR A 110 21.52 10.77 11.22
N GLY A 111 21.84 9.54 11.65
CA GLY A 111 21.65 9.11 13.02
C GLY A 111 20.19 8.97 13.43
N ILE A 112 19.86 9.43 14.63
CA ILE A 112 18.53 9.29 15.23
C ILE A 112 17.44 9.98 14.39
N ILE A 113 17.74 11.14 13.80
CA ILE A 113 16.79 11.90 12.98
C ILE A 113 16.44 11.11 11.71
N PHE A 114 17.43 10.49 11.09
CA PHE A 114 17.19 9.62 9.93
C PHE A 114 16.32 8.40 10.30
N TYR A 115 16.63 7.77 11.42
CA TYR A 115 15.83 6.66 11.94
C TYR A 115 14.37 7.08 12.20
N ASP A 116 14.18 8.24 12.83
CA ASP A 116 12.85 8.80 13.09
C ASP A 116 12.08 9.05 11.80
N LEU A 117 12.74 9.58 10.77
CA LEU A 117 12.14 9.78 9.44
C LEU A 117 11.66 8.46 8.85
N VAL A 118 12.49 7.42 8.87
CA VAL A 118 12.15 6.10 8.32
C VAL A 118 10.96 5.49 9.08
N GLU A 119 10.97 5.54 10.39
CA GLU A 119 9.87 5.02 11.23
C GLU A 119 8.56 5.81 11.01
N THR A 120 8.64 7.13 10.84
CA THR A 120 7.48 7.96 10.52
C THR A 120 6.89 7.59 9.16
N LEU A 121 7.73 7.34 8.16
CA LEU A 121 7.29 6.88 6.85
C LEU A 121 6.59 5.52 6.93
N ARG A 122 7.16 4.56 7.66
CA ARG A 122 6.54 3.25 7.85
C ARG A 122 5.16 3.36 8.49
N GLU A 123 5.07 4.15 9.54
CA GLU A 123 3.81 4.36 10.26
C GLU A 123 2.74 5.01 9.38
N LYS A 124 3.10 6.03 8.61
CA LYS A 124 2.17 6.76 7.76
C LYS A 124 1.79 5.99 6.50
N LEU A 125 2.73 5.30 5.89
CA LEU A 125 2.51 4.48 4.69
C LEU A 125 1.95 3.10 5.01
N GLN A 126 2.11 2.63 6.24
CA GLN A 126 1.71 1.30 6.70
C GLN A 126 2.31 0.16 5.86
N LYS A 127 3.51 0.39 5.36
CA LYS A 127 4.33 -0.56 4.60
C LYS A 127 5.75 -0.52 5.14
N LYS A 128 6.50 -1.61 4.92
CA LYS A 128 7.94 -1.56 5.10
C LYS A 128 8.52 -0.60 4.08
N VAL A 129 9.45 0.24 4.54
CA VAL A 129 10.07 1.26 3.71
C VAL A 129 11.58 1.05 3.76
N ASP A 130 12.17 0.83 2.59
CA ASP A 130 13.61 0.78 2.41
C ASP A 130 14.08 2.14 1.90
N VAL A 131 14.87 2.84 2.70
CA VAL A 131 15.36 4.18 2.37
C VAL A 131 16.85 4.13 2.11
N LEU A 132 17.24 4.53 0.90
CA LEU A 132 18.63 4.69 0.50
C LEU A 132 18.98 6.17 0.37
N THR A 133 20.22 6.49 0.71
CA THR A 133 20.81 7.81 0.43
C THR A 133 21.71 7.75 -0.79
N LEU A 134 22.07 8.91 -1.34
CA LEU A 134 22.96 8.99 -2.51
C LEU A 134 24.31 8.33 -2.24
N GLU A 135 24.84 8.43 -1.04
CA GLU A 135 26.12 7.80 -0.68
C GLU A 135 26.10 6.28 -0.85
N GLN A 136 24.96 5.64 -0.55
CA GLN A 136 24.79 4.21 -0.68
C GLN A 136 24.75 3.74 -2.13
N LEU A 137 24.48 4.63 -3.08
CA LEU A 137 24.49 4.32 -4.53
C LEU A 137 25.88 4.34 -5.15
N ASN A 138 26.87 4.97 -4.52
CA ASN A 138 28.21 5.10 -5.07
C ASN A 138 28.86 3.77 -5.42
N ASN A 139 28.52 2.71 -4.71
CA ASN A 139 29.06 1.36 -4.89
C ASN A 139 28.08 0.39 -5.58
N ASN A 140 26.97 0.89 -6.11
CA ASN A 140 25.95 0.05 -6.74
C ASN A 140 25.46 0.66 -8.07
N PRO A 141 26.25 0.56 -9.14
CA PRO A 141 25.86 1.13 -10.44
C PRO A 141 24.64 0.47 -11.06
N GLU A 142 24.37 -0.79 -10.76
CA GLU A 142 23.18 -1.50 -11.28
C GLU A 142 21.89 -0.89 -10.70
N LEU A 143 21.87 -0.63 -9.39
CA LEU A 143 20.74 0.00 -8.72
C LEU A 143 20.55 1.45 -9.18
N LEU A 144 21.64 2.19 -9.36
CA LEU A 144 21.59 3.55 -9.92
C LEU A 144 20.95 3.53 -11.31
N ASN A 145 21.35 2.60 -12.16
CA ASN A 145 20.79 2.47 -13.50
C ASN A 145 19.30 2.13 -13.47
N GLU A 146 18.88 1.25 -12.55
CA GLU A 146 17.48 0.92 -12.34
C GLU A 146 16.65 2.15 -11.95
N ILE A 147 17.15 2.97 -11.03
CA ILE A 147 16.48 4.19 -10.57
C ILE A 147 16.38 5.20 -11.71
N LEU A 148 17.44 5.38 -12.48
CA LEU A 148 17.44 6.31 -13.62
C LEU A 148 16.48 5.88 -14.73
N LYS A 149 16.27 4.57 -14.89
CA LYS A 149 15.38 4.01 -15.90
C LYS A 149 13.91 4.03 -15.48
N ASP A 150 13.60 3.56 -14.29
CA ASP A 150 12.24 3.30 -13.84
C ASP A 150 11.80 4.18 -12.65
N GLY A 151 12.72 4.91 -12.01
CA GLY A 151 12.43 5.72 -10.84
C GLY A 151 11.46 6.87 -11.12
N ILE A 152 10.62 7.16 -10.13
CA ILE A 152 9.62 8.22 -10.19
C ILE A 152 9.94 9.24 -9.11
N LYS A 153 10.15 10.50 -9.51
CA LYS A 153 10.34 11.59 -8.56
C LYS A 153 9.02 11.88 -7.84
N ILE A 154 9.01 11.71 -6.52
CA ILE A 154 7.82 11.90 -5.70
C ILE A 154 7.88 13.14 -4.81
N TYR A 155 9.04 13.76 -4.67
CA TYR A 155 9.25 14.97 -3.86
C TYR A 155 10.42 15.79 -4.39
N GLY A 156 10.28 17.10 -4.31
CA GLY A 156 11.34 18.04 -4.70
C GLY A 156 11.21 18.73 -6.04
#